data_47f46e683df7655e520a7ca9a6040ff1
#
_entry.id   47f46e683df7655e520a7ca9a6040ff1
#
_cell.length_a   1.000
_cell.length_b   1.000
_cell.length_c   1.000
_cell.angle_alpha   90.00
_cell.angle_beta   90.00
_cell.angle_gamma   90.00
#
_symmetry.space_group_name_H-M   'P 1'
#
loop_
_entity.id
_entity.type
_entity.pdbx_description
1 polymer ?
#
loop_
_entity_poly.entity_id
_entity_poly.type
_entity_poly.pdbx_seq_one_letter_code
_entity_poly.pdbx_strand_id
1 'polypeptide(L)'
;PTGGLISINHKNYQKFKKLLSARRWCGITNRKETDYDVKELGWNYYMNEFSAVIGLQQLKKLEKLNKIRKAIAKKYDQKINLGRKMPYNENCSYHLYWILVNNRKKFRQKLSYNGIETGTHYKPIHSMKMYKNSNHLPVTEHVGKHIVTIPIHANLKTQEIEKIIDLINKFA
;
A
#
# COMPACT_ATOMS: atom_id res chain seq x y z
N PRO A 1 -12.93 -4.98 5.19
CA PRO A 1 -12.80 -4.07 6.34
C PRO A 1 -11.57 -3.21 6.18
N THR A 2 -11.72 -1.93 6.42
CA THR A 2 -10.64 -0.96 6.44
C THR A 2 -10.45 -0.44 7.85
N GLY A 3 -9.28 0.06 8.17
CA GLY A 3 -8.97 0.61 9.46
C GLY A 3 -7.56 1.18 9.49
N GLY A 4 -7.21 1.79 10.60
CA GLY A 4 -5.90 2.37 10.79
C GLY A 4 -5.58 2.60 12.25
N LEU A 5 -4.34 2.96 12.51
CA LEU A 5 -3.84 3.27 13.85
C LEU A 5 -3.05 4.57 13.77
N ILE A 6 -3.29 5.44 14.73
CA ILE A 6 -2.50 6.67 14.91
C ILE A 6 -1.66 6.51 16.19
N SER A 7 -0.36 6.54 16.03
CA SER A 7 0.59 6.59 17.14
C SER A 7 1.01 8.04 17.41
N ILE A 8 0.96 8.47 18.66
CA ILE A 8 1.26 9.84 19.07
C ILE A 8 2.55 9.86 19.86
N ASN A 9 3.64 10.33 19.26
CA ASN A 9 4.91 10.56 19.92
C ASN A 9 5.15 12.08 20.05
N HIS A 10 4.58 12.69 21.09
CA HIS A 10 4.67 14.14 21.32
C HIS A 10 4.56 14.46 22.82
N LYS A 11 5.27 15.49 23.31
CA LYS A 11 5.21 15.91 24.72
C LYS A 11 3.79 16.21 25.22
N ASN A 12 2.92 16.75 24.34
CA ASN A 12 1.53 17.05 24.64
C ASN A 12 0.57 15.94 24.19
N TYR A 13 0.98 14.66 24.20
CA TYR A 13 0.20 13.55 23.65
C TYR A 13 -1.21 13.43 24.22
N GLN A 14 -1.43 13.80 25.49
CA GLN A 14 -2.75 13.77 26.12
C GLN A 14 -3.74 14.72 25.42
N LYS A 15 -3.30 15.92 25.04
CA LYS A 15 -4.12 16.88 24.29
C LYS A 15 -4.51 16.31 22.95
N PHE A 16 -3.54 15.75 22.20
CA PHE A 16 -3.82 15.14 20.88
C PHE A 16 -4.70 13.90 21.00
N LYS A 17 -4.51 13.06 22.03
CA LYS A 17 -5.36 11.90 22.31
C LYS A 17 -6.82 12.31 22.49
N LYS A 18 -7.10 13.34 23.32
CA LYS A 18 -8.47 13.87 23.52
C LYS A 18 -9.07 14.37 22.22
N LEU A 19 -8.34 15.20 21.49
CA LEU A 19 -8.76 15.77 20.22
C LEU A 19 -9.10 14.69 19.18
N LEU A 20 -8.20 13.76 18.96
CA LEU A 20 -8.38 12.69 17.98
C LEU A 20 -9.48 11.71 18.38
N SER A 21 -9.64 11.45 19.68
CA SER A 21 -10.74 10.62 20.18
C SER A 21 -12.10 11.26 19.94
N ALA A 22 -12.23 12.57 20.15
CA ALA A 22 -13.46 13.32 19.84
C ALA A 22 -13.74 13.29 18.35
N ARG A 23 -12.76 13.63 17.51
CA ARG A 23 -12.91 13.69 16.04
C ARG A 23 -13.22 12.32 15.43
N ARG A 24 -12.71 11.23 16.00
CA ARG A 24 -13.05 9.86 15.60
C ARG A 24 -14.50 9.50 15.90
N TRP A 25 -15.11 10.12 16.90
CA TRP A 25 -16.44 9.82 17.34
C TRP A 25 -17.34 11.06 17.32
N CYS A 26 -17.69 11.53 16.13
CA CYS A 26 -18.66 12.59 15.85
C CYS A 26 -18.42 13.92 16.59
N GLY A 27 -17.21 14.19 17.06
CA GLY A 27 -16.90 15.40 17.86
C GLY A 27 -17.37 15.33 19.31
N ILE A 28 -17.88 14.18 19.77
CA ILE A 28 -18.41 14.00 21.12
C ILE A 28 -17.28 14.03 22.13
N THR A 29 -17.49 14.84 23.19
CA THR A 29 -16.56 14.95 24.32
C THR A 29 -17.30 14.77 25.63
N ASN A 30 -16.59 14.27 26.65
CA ASN A 30 -17.06 14.19 28.03
C ASN A 30 -18.42 13.50 28.22
N ARG A 31 -18.71 12.47 27.42
CA ARG A 31 -19.95 11.72 27.53
C ARG A 31 -20.05 11.04 28.90
N LYS A 32 -21.14 11.30 29.59
CA LYS A 32 -21.58 10.63 30.81
C LYS A 32 -22.99 10.09 30.57
N GLU A 33 -23.11 8.77 30.47
CA GLU A 33 -24.39 8.09 30.15
C GLU A 33 -25.08 8.66 28.89
N THR A 34 -26.16 9.39 29.04
CA THR A 34 -26.92 10.04 27.96
C THR A 34 -26.55 11.49 27.76
N ASP A 35 -25.77 12.08 28.67
CA ASP A 35 -25.34 13.47 28.60
C ASP A 35 -23.98 13.59 27.86
N TYR A 36 -23.95 14.40 26.82
CA TYR A 36 -22.77 14.68 26.01
C TYR A 36 -22.84 16.02 25.30
N ASP A 37 -21.70 16.51 24.86
CA ASP A 37 -21.61 17.77 24.11
C ASP A 37 -20.70 17.55 22.87
N VAL A 38 -21.00 18.27 21.79
CA VAL A 38 -20.24 18.28 20.54
C VAL A 38 -19.52 19.60 20.41
N LYS A 39 -18.21 19.61 20.64
CA LYS A 39 -17.37 20.84 20.65
C LYS A 39 -16.50 20.98 19.40
N GLU A 40 -16.44 19.96 18.58
CA GLU A 40 -15.61 19.94 17.36
C GLU A 40 -16.31 19.18 16.24
N LEU A 41 -15.92 19.50 15.00
CA LEU A 41 -16.29 18.67 13.86
C LEU A 41 -15.62 17.31 13.97
N GLY A 42 -16.41 16.25 13.95
CA GLY A 42 -15.94 14.89 13.98
C GLY A 42 -16.71 13.99 13.03
N TRP A 43 -16.16 12.81 12.77
CA TRP A 43 -16.74 11.81 11.89
C TRP A 43 -16.94 10.50 12.62
N ASN A 44 -17.83 9.65 12.15
CA ASN A 44 -17.95 8.31 12.70
C ASN A 44 -16.87 7.40 12.10
N TYR A 45 -15.67 7.45 12.66
CA TYR A 45 -14.55 6.57 12.34
C TYR A 45 -14.35 5.46 13.37
N TYR A 46 -15.42 5.11 14.07
CA TYR A 46 -15.36 4.05 15.06
C TYR A 46 -15.17 2.70 14.39
N MET A 47 -14.16 1.96 14.83
CA MET A 47 -13.93 0.60 14.33
C MET A 47 -14.93 -0.35 14.98
N ASN A 48 -15.69 -1.10 14.18
CA ASN A 48 -16.58 -2.11 14.72
C ASN A 48 -15.80 -3.34 15.22
N GLU A 49 -16.42 -4.12 16.11
CA GLU A 49 -15.77 -5.25 16.78
C GLU A 49 -15.28 -6.34 15.80
N PHE A 50 -16.03 -6.62 14.73
CA PHE A 50 -15.61 -7.59 13.71
C PHE A 50 -14.32 -7.17 13.03
N SER A 51 -14.20 -5.89 12.65
CA SER A 51 -12.98 -5.34 12.05
C SER A 51 -11.82 -5.37 13.04
N ALA A 52 -12.08 -5.08 14.33
CA ALA A 52 -11.07 -5.11 15.37
C ALA A 52 -10.53 -6.53 15.60
N VAL A 53 -11.39 -7.53 15.68
CA VAL A 53 -10.98 -8.94 15.86
C VAL A 53 -10.15 -9.42 14.68
N ILE A 54 -10.58 -9.13 13.44
CA ILE A 54 -9.80 -9.47 12.24
C ILE A 54 -8.45 -8.76 12.27
N GLY A 55 -8.43 -7.46 12.60
CA GLY A 55 -7.21 -6.66 12.70
C GLY A 55 -6.20 -7.23 13.69
N LEU A 56 -6.65 -7.63 14.87
CA LEU A 56 -5.81 -8.26 15.90
C LEU A 56 -5.19 -9.57 15.39
N GLN A 57 -5.96 -10.40 14.68
CA GLN A 57 -5.43 -11.65 14.12
C GLN A 57 -4.43 -11.39 12.98
N GLN A 58 -4.65 -10.37 12.15
CA GLN A 58 -3.70 -9.98 11.11
C GLN A 58 -2.42 -9.39 11.69
N LEU A 59 -2.51 -8.61 12.76
CA LEU A 59 -1.35 -8.06 13.46
C LEU A 59 -0.42 -9.16 14.01
N LYS A 60 -0.99 -10.22 14.60
CA LYS A 60 -0.22 -11.40 15.07
C LYS A 60 0.56 -12.10 13.94
N LYS A 61 0.10 -11.99 12.70
CA LYS A 61 0.73 -12.63 11.54
C LYS A 61 1.70 -11.69 10.80
N LEU A 62 1.71 -10.40 11.12
CA LEU A 62 2.36 -9.36 10.32
C LEU A 62 3.86 -9.62 10.09
N GLU A 63 4.61 -9.95 11.12
CA GLU A 63 6.05 -10.21 11.03
C GLU A 63 6.35 -11.40 10.11
N LYS A 64 5.61 -12.50 10.27
CA LYS A 64 5.75 -13.69 9.40
C LYS A 64 5.45 -13.35 7.93
N LEU A 65 4.37 -12.60 7.69
CA LEU A 65 3.97 -12.21 6.34
C LEU A 65 4.98 -11.23 5.71
N ASN A 66 5.52 -10.31 6.48
CA ASN A 66 6.57 -9.39 6.02
C ASN A 66 7.86 -10.14 5.70
N LYS A 67 8.27 -11.10 6.53
CA LYS A 67 9.45 -11.95 6.26
C LYS A 67 9.33 -12.70 4.92
N ILE A 68 8.16 -13.26 4.63
CA ILE A 68 7.92 -13.95 3.34
C ILE A 68 8.00 -12.94 2.18
N ARG A 69 7.34 -11.77 2.26
CA ARG A 69 7.42 -10.75 1.20
C ARG A 69 8.85 -10.24 0.98
N LYS A 70 9.62 -10.04 2.04
CA LYS A 70 11.04 -9.68 1.94
C LYS A 70 11.86 -10.74 1.20
N ALA A 71 11.63 -12.02 1.49
CA ALA A 71 12.32 -13.10 0.80
C ALA A 71 11.98 -13.12 -0.71
N ILE A 72 10.71 -12.90 -1.07
CA ILE A 72 10.29 -12.78 -2.48
C ILE A 72 10.93 -11.56 -3.14
N ALA A 73 10.90 -10.39 -2.48
CA ALA A 73 11.51 -9.17 -3.00
C ALA A 73 13.02 -9.34 -3.23
N LYS A 74 13.72 -10.03 -2.34
CA LYS A 74 15.15 -10.35 -2.50
C LYS A 74 15.39 -11.20 -3.75
N LYS A 75 14.54 -12.22 -3.99
CA LYS A 75 14.63 -13.03 -5.22
C LYS A 75 14.37 -12.20 -6.47
N TYR A 76 13.39 -11.32 -6.45
CA TYR A 76 13.09 -10.41 -7.56
C TYR A 76 14.26 -9.46 -7.85
N ASP A 77 14.84 -8.88 -6.81
CA ASP A 77 16.00 -8.00 -6.94
C ASP A 77 17.21 -8.73 -7.55
N GLN A 78 17.46 -9.96 -7.15
CA GLN A 78 18.59 -10.77 -7.64
C GLN A 78 18.39 -11.32 -9.05
N LYS A 79 17.16 -11.73 -9.43
CA LYS A 79 16.91 -12.54 -10.62
C LYS A 79 16.21 -11.79 -11.76
N ILE A 80 15.57 -10.63 -11.50
CA ILE A 80 14.97 -9.83 -12.57
C ILE A 80 16.05 -8.95 -13.21
N ASN A 81 16.29 -9.16 -14.51
CA ASN A 81 17.33 -8.47 -15.29
C ASN A 81 16.83 -7.13 -15.86
N LEU A 82 16.35 -6.23 -14.99
CA LEU A 82 15.93 -4.90 -15.36
C LEU A 82 16.74 -3.85 -14.60
N GLY A 83 17.22 -2.84 -15.32
CA GLY A 83 17.97 -1.73 -14.72
C GLY A 83 17.15 -0.81 -13.83
N ARG A 84 15.83 -0.78 -14.02
CA ARG A 84 14.91 0.05 -13.20
C ARG A 84 13.83 -0.80 -12.57
N LYS A 85 14.08 -1.23 -11.36
CA LYS A 85 13.19 -2.01 -10.51
C LYS A 85 13.31 -1.55 -9.06
N MET A 86 12.36 -1.95 -8.21
CA MET A 86 12.39 -1.65 -6.79
C MET A 86 13.64 -2.28 -6.14
N PRO A 87 14.53 -1.47 -5.53
CA PRO A 87 15.72 -2.00 -4.89
C PRO A 87 15.36 -2.78 -3.62
N TYR A 88 16.19 -3.78 -3.30
CA TYR A 88 16.04 -4.48 -2.03
C TYR A 88 16.48 -3.59 -0.85
N ASN A 89 15.65 -3.59 0.20
CA ASN A 89 15.95 -2.90 1.47
C ASN A 89 15.36 -3.71 2.64
N GLU A 90 16.19 -4.07 3.61
CA GLU A 90 15.80 -4.83 4.80
C GLU A 90 14.66 -4.17 5.62
N ASN A 91 14.58 -2.85 5.62
CA ASN A 91 13.58 -2.10 6.38
C ASN A 91 12.26 -1.92 5.63
N CYS A 92 12.13 -2.43 4.40
CA CYS A 92 10.90 -2.35 3.61
C CYS A 92 10.00 -3.56 3.84
N SER A 93 8.70 -3.35 4.03
CA SER A 93 7.69 -4.41 4.19
C SER A 93 7.17 -4.99 2.88
N TYR A 94 7.49 -4.39 1.74
CA TYR A 94 7.13 -4.84 0.40
C TYR A 94 5.64 -5.16 0.23
N HIS A 95 4.77 -4.20 0.48
CA HIS A 95 3.34 -4.36 0.19
C HIS A 95 3.05 -4.38 -1.32
N LEU A 96 3.97 -3.86 -2.13
CA LEU A 96 4.04 -3.95 -3.58
C LEU A 96 5.50 -4.07 -4.05
N TYR A 97 5.72 -4.53 -5.28
CA TYR A 97 7.02 -4.52 -5.95
C TYR A 97 6.85 -3.95 -7.36
N TRP A 98 7.60 -2.91 -7.68
CA TRP A 98 7.49 -2.21 -8.96
C TRP A 98 8.70 -2.45 -9.86
N ILE A 99 8.43 -2.42 -11.15
CA ILE A 99 9.42 -2.38 -12.24
C ILE A 99 9.03 -1.28 -13.22
N LEU A 100 9.98 -0.76 -13.99
CA LEU A 100 9.69 0.16 -15.09
C LEU A 100 9.96 -0.56 -16.42
N VAL A 101 8.99 -0.47 -17.34
CA VAL A 101 9.06 -1.11 -18.65
C VAL A 101 8.68 -0.12 -19.77
N ASN A 102 9.31 -0.20 -20.94
CA ASN A 102 9.10 0.77 -22.02
C ASN A 102 7.68 0.70 -22.60
N ASN A 103 7.19 -0.48 -22.94
CA ASN A 103 5.84 -0.66 -23.49
C ASN A 103 4.93 -1.36 -22.48
N ARG A 104 4.49 -0.59 -21.47
CA ARG A 104 3.65 -1.09 -20.38
C ARG A 104 2.40 -1.86 -20.85
N LYS A 105 1.69 -1.34 -21.89
CA LYS A 105 0.46 -1.97 -22.37
C LYS A 105 0.74 -3.37 -22.93
N LYS A 106 1.69 -3.47 -23.85
CA LYS A 106 2.07 -4.75 -24.48
C LYS A 106 2.65 -5.73 -23.46
N PHE A 107 3.50 -5.25 -22.57
CA PHE A 107 4.08 -6.05 -21.50
C PHE A 107 3.02 -6.67 -20.57
N ARG A 108 2.09 -5.84 -20.07
CA ARG A 108 0.99 -6.32 -19.22
C ARG A 108 0.07 -7.31 -19.93
N GLN A 109 -0.23 -7.09 -21.22
CA GLN A 109 -1.01 -8.04 -22.03
C GLN A 109 -0.33 -9.40 -22.13
N LYS A 110 0.99 -9.43 -22.38
CA LYS A 110 1.76 -10.68 -22.44
C LYS A 110 1.75 -11.42 -21.10
N LEU A 111 1.92 -10.71 -19.98
CA LEU A 111 1.86 -11.31 -18.66
C LEU A 111 0.46 -11.85 -18.34
N SER A 112 -0.58 -11.09 -18.64
CA SER A 112 -1.98 -11.49 -18.42
C SER A 112 -2.33 -12.74 -19.24
N TYR A 113 -1.89 -12.83 -20.51
CA TYR A 113 -2.07 -14.03 -21.33
C TYR A 113 -1.41 -15.28 -20.72
N ASN A 114 -0.34 -15.10 -19.94
CA ASN A 114 0.34 -16.17 -19.21
C ASN A 114 -0.17 -16.38 -17.76
N GLY A 115 -1.32 -15.75 -17.42
CA GLY A 115 -1.96 -15.90 -16.11
C GLY A 115 -1.32 -15.07 -14.99
N ILE A 116 -0.55 -14.03 -15.32
CA ILE A 116 0.05 -13.12 -14.33
C ILE A 116 -0.67 -11.78 -14.39
N GLU A 117 -1.43 -11.47 -13.35
CA GLU A 117 -2.04 -10.15 -13.17
C GLU A 117 -1.01 -9.13 -12.69
N THR A 118 -1.12 -7.91 -13.22
CA THR A 118 -0.22 -6.81 -12.88
C THR A 118 -1.00 -5.54 -12.59
N GLY A 119 -0.47 -4.69 -11.74
CA GLY A 119 -1.07 -3.41 -11.38
C GLY A 119 -0.30 -2.20 -11.91
N THR A 120 -0.85 -1.02 -11.60
CA THR A 120 -0.21 0.28 -11.82
C THR A 120 -0.38 1.11 -10.55
N HIS A 121 0.62 1.13 -9.69
CA HIS A 121 0.59 1.85 -8.43
C HIS A 121 1.70 2.92 -8.41
N TYR A 122 1.33 4.23 -8.69
CA TYR A 122 -0.03 4.68 -8.97
C TYR A 122 -0.03 5.66 -10.16
N LYS A 123 -1.23 5.98 -10.68
CA LYS A 123 -1.39 7.07 -11.65
C LYS A 123 -1.01 8.40 -10.98
N PRO A 124 -0.22 9.27 -11.63
CA PRO A 124 0.13 10.58 -11.08
C PRO A 124 -1.11 11.41 -10.71
N ILE A 125 -1.18 11.93 -9.49
CA ILE A 125 -2.36 12.62 -8.97
C ILE A 125 -2.70 13.86 -9.80
N HIS A 126 -1.69 14.67 -10.18
CA HIS A 126 -1.89 15.88 -11.00
C HIS A 126 -2.46 15.59 -12.40
N SER A 127 -2.45 14.33 -12.87
CA SER A 127 -3.08 13.90 -14.13
C SER A 127 -4.53 13.43 -13.97
N MET A 128 -5.04 13.34 -12.75
CA MET A 128 -6.43 12.96 -12.48
C MET A 128 -7.35 14.17 -12.63
N LYS A 129 -8.57 13.98 -13.19
CA LYS A 129 -9.49 15.09 -13.51
C LYS A 129 -9.70 16.08 -12.37
N MET A 130 -9.91 15.58 -11.14
CA MET A 130 -10.17 16.40 -9.96
C MET A 130 -8.95 17.23 -9.51
N TYR A 131 -7.73 16.72 -9.73
CA TYR A 131 -6.48 17.34 -9.27
C TYR A 131 -5.64 17.90 -10.43
N LYS A 132 -6.21 17.93 -11.64
CA LYS A 132 -5.49 18.39 -12.83
C LYS A 132 -5.08 19.86 -12.66
N ASN A 133 -3.80 20.12 -12.84
CA ASN A 133 -3.21 21.46 -12.83
C ASN A 133 -2.18 21.58 -13.96
N SER A 134 -1.63 22.78 -14.13
CA SER A 134 -0.63 23.09 -15.15
C SER A 134 0.80 22.66 -14.80
N ASN A 135 1.02 22.05 -13.62
CA ASN A 135 2.34 21.66 -13.20
C ASN A 135 2.87 20.52 -14.10
N HIS A 136 4.06 20.72 -14.63
CA HIS A 136 4.79 19.71 -15.37
C HIS A 136 5.78 19.02 -14.43
N LEU A 137 5.59 17.71 -14.21
CA LEU A 137 6.40 16.87 -13.33
C LEU A 137 7.03 15.73 -14.12
N PRO A 138 8.10 15.99 -14.88
CA PRO A 138 8.59 15.07 -15.92
C PRO A 138 9.00 13.70 -15.37
N VAL A 139 9.64 13.66 -14.19
CA VAL A 139 10.03 12.41 -13.54
C VAL A 139 8.79 11.61 -13.13
N THR A 140 7.81 12.25 -12.47
CA THR A 140 6.58 11.61 -12.04
C THR A 140 5.77 11.10 -13.21
N GLU A 141 5.68 11.87 -14.28
CA GLU A 141 4.98 11.50 -15.51
C GLU A 141 5.67 10.34 -16.23
N HIS A 142 6.99 10.38 -16.32
CA HIS A 142 7.78 9.27 -16.88
C HIS A 142 7.54 7.99 -16.08
N VAL A 143 7.71 8.02 -14.77
CA VAL A 143 7.45 6.86 -13.90
C VAL A 143 5.99 6.39 -14.06
N GLY A 144 5.03 7.32 -14.01
CA GLY A 144 3.60 6.99 -14.15
C GLY A 144 3.23 6.33 -15.48
N LYS A 145 3.97 6.59 -16.55
CA LYS A 145 3.79 5.92 -17.85
C LYS A 145 4.39 4.51 -17.90
N HIS A 146 5.46 4.26 -17.17
CA HIS A 146 6.27 3.04 -17.29
C HIS A 146 6.09 2.06 -16.15
N ILE A 147 5.58 2.50 -14.98
CA ILE A 147 5.47 1.67 -13.78
C ILE A 147 4.49 0.51 -13.97
N VAL A 148 4.95 -0.67 -13.59
CA VAL A 148 4.14 -1.89 -13.44
C VAL A 148 4.44 -2.47 -12.08
N THR A 149 3.42 -2.87 -11.34
CA THR A 149 3.57 -3.65 -10.11
C THR A 149 3.25 -5.11 -10.39
N ILE A 150 4.12 -5.96 -9.91
CA ILE A 150 4.07 -7.41 -10.07
C ILE A 150 3.62 -8.07 -8.77
N PRO A 151 3.09 -9.32 -8.83
CA PRO A 151 2.58 -10.00 -7.65
C PRO A 151 3.65 -10.14 -6.57
N ILE A 152 3.30 -9.75 -5.34
CA ILE A 152 4.13 -9.97 -4.15
C ILE A 152 3.23 -10.17 -2.94
N HIS A 153 2.90 -11.41 -2.63
CA HIS A 153 2.09 -11.75 -1.46
C HIS A 153 2.57 -13.07 -0.84
N ALA A 154 2.26 -13.27 0.43
CA ALA A 154 2.79 -14.37 1.22
C ALA A 154 2.32 -15.77 0.78
N ASN A 155 1.31 -15.85 -0.09
CA ASN A 155 0.77 -17.12 -0.59
C ASN A 155 1.39 -17.56 -1.94
N LEU A 156 2.32 -16.79 -2.52
CA LEU A 156 3.01 -17.19 -3.75
C LEU A 156 3.88 -18.42 -3.50
N LYS A 157 3.71 -19.45 -4.33
CA LYS A 157 4.54 -20.65 -4.34
C LYS A 157 5.86 -20.39 -5.07
N THR A 158 6.89 -21.15 -4.76
CA THR A 158 8.21 -21.01 -5.40
C THR A 158 8.13 -21.08 -6.92
N GLN A 159 7.36 -22.02 -7.47
CA GLN A 159 7.16 -22.17 -8.92
C GLN A 159 6.50 -20.95 -9.55
N GLU A 160 5.54 -20.30 -8.86
CA GLU A 160 4.89 -19.08 -9.33
C GLU A 160 5.87 -17.90 -9.36
N ILE A 161 6.73 -17.80 -8.33
CA ILE A 161 7.77 -16.75 -8.26
C ILE A 161 8.77 -16.91 -9.41
N GLU A 162 9.26 -18.11 -9.67
CA GLU A 162 10.19 -18.39 -10.79
C GLU A 162 9.50 -18.10 -12.14
N LYS A 163 8.28 -18.54 -12.34
CA LYS A 163 7.48 -18.22 -13.55
C LYS A 163 7.35 -16.70 -13.76
N ILE A 164 7.09 -15.92 -12.71
CA ILE A 164 6.99 -14.47 -12.79
C ILE A 164 8.33 -13.88 -13.24
N ILE A 165 9.44 -14.30 -12.67
CA ILE A 165 10.78 -13.83 -13.00
C ILE A 165 11.11 -14.14 -14.47
N ASP A 166 10.90 -15.37 -14.90
CA ASP A 166 11.20 -15.81 -16.26
C ASP A 166 10.41 -15.02 -17.31
N LEU A 167 9.11 -14.84 -17.07
CA LEU A 167 8.26 -14.09 -18.00
C LEU A 167 8.58 -12.59 -18.02
N ILE A 168 8.99 -12.01 -16.89
CA ILE A 168 9.47 -10.63 -16.87
C ILE A 168 10.75 -10.50 -17.68
N ASN A 169 11.73 -11.34 -17.47
CA ASN A 169 13.00 -11.33 -18.20
C ASN A 169 12.82 -11.59 -19.70
N LYS A 170 11.79 -12.37 -20.08
CA LYS A 170 11.46 -12.65 -21.48
C LYS A 170 10.77 -11.48 -22.19
N PHE A 171 9.96 -10.69 -21.49
CA PHE A 171 9.03 -9.76 -22.13
C PHE A 171 9.29 -8.27 -21.86
N ALA A 172 10.15 -7.92 -20.91
CA ALA A 172 10.45 -6.54 -20.55
C ALA A 172 11.44 -5.83 -21.51
#